data_ab03a000cd2544c656bf665bc8f2cdb2
#
_entry.id   ab03a000cd2544c656bf665bc8f2cdb2
#
_cell.length_a   1.000
_cell.length_b   1.000
_cell.length_c   1.000
_cell.angle_alpha   90.00
_cell.angle_beta   90.00
_cell.angle_gamma   90.00
#
_symmetry.space_group_name_H-M   'P 1'
#
loop_
_entity.id
_entity.type
_entity.pdbx_description
1 polymer ?
#
loop_
_entity_poly.entity_id
_entity_poly.type
_entity_poly.pdbx_seq_one_letter_code
_entity_poly.pdbx_strand_id
1 'polypeptide(L)'
;MENLDRKNIRKHRVDDIEKLPENVRVELIDGQLYNLAVPSVTHQEISGFLFNKIYNYIENNDEKCRVFAAPFAVYLDEENYLEPDISVICDRKKLDSKGCHGAPDWIIEIISQSTASIDDITKLNKYHEAGVKLYWIVNPMQKKVTVWYFERYYYVEYAFGEDIPVDIYRDFSIALPDRIGWAE
;
A
#
# COMPACT_ATOMS: atom_id res chain seq x y z
N MET A 1 -13.50 -32.06 27.87
CA MET A 1 -13.12 -30.77 27.21
C MET A 1 -11.99 -31.09 26.27
N GLU A 2 -12.33 -31.35 25.00
CA GLU A 2 -11.38 -31.71 23.96
C GLU A 2 -10.58 -30.48 23.59
N ASN A 3 -9.26 -30.62 23.65
CA ASN A 3 -8.29 -29.67 23.08
C ASN A 3 -8.55 -29.60 21.57
N LEU A 4 -9.09 -28.49 21.11
CA LEU A 4 -9.10 -28.16 19.69
C LEU A 4 -7.64 -28.02 19.24
N ASP A 5 -7.15 -29.06 18.59
CA ASP A 5 -5.89 -29.05 17.84
C ASP A 5 -5.84 -27.80 16.95
N ARG A 6 -5.03 -26.81 17.34
CA ARG A 6 -4.57 -25.80 16.43
C ARG A 6 -3.75 -26.55 15.35
N LYS A 7 -4.39 -26.89 14.23
CA LYS A 7 -3.70 -27.39 13.05
C LYS A 7 -2.49 -26.51 12.83
N ASN A 8 -1.34 -27.13 12.82
CA ASN A 8 -0.07 -26.53 12.43
C ASN A 8 -0.22 -26.05 10.96
N ILE A 9 -0.74 -24.83 10.79
CA ILE A 9 -0.80 -24.20 9.47
C ILE A 9 0.66 -23.92 9.12
N ARG A 10 1.16 -24.58 8.09
CA ARG A 10 2.52 -24.36 7.56
C ARG A 10 2.62 -22.88 7.20
N LYS A 11 3.47 -22.14 7.89
CA LYS A 11 3.81 -20.78 7.53
C LYS A 11 4.69 -20.78 6.28
N HIS A 12 4.34 -19.93 5.34
CA HIS A 12 5.15 -19.68 4.16
C HIS A 12 6.20 -18.60 4.45
N ARG A 13 7.22 -18.52 3.61
CA ARG A 13 8.26 -17.49 3.63
C ARG A 13 8.38 -16.88 2.24
N VAL A 14 9.06 -15.76 2.15
CA VAL A 14 9.32 -15.07 0.88
C VAL A 14 9.92 -16.01 -0.18
N ASP A 15 10.85 -16.90 0.20
CA ASP A 15 11.42 -17.91 -0.71
C ASP A 15 10.38 -18.86 -1.33
N ASP A 16 9.21 -19.01 -0.72
CA ASP A 16 8.12 -19.82 -1.28
C ASP A 16 7.36 -19.07 -2.36
N ILE A 17 7.31 -17.72 -2.31
CA ILE A 17 6.71 -16.87 -3.35
C ILE A 17 7.45 -17.03 -4.68
N GLU A 18 8.81 -17.06 -4.64
CA GLU A 18 9.65 -17.22 -5.85
C GLU A 18 9.43 -18.57 -6.57
N LYS A 19 8.83 -19.55 -5.90
CA LYS A 19 8.52 -20.88 -6.46
C LYS A 19 7.11 -20.96 -7.05
N LEU A 20 6.29 -19.92 -6.87
CA LEU A 20 4.94 -19.91 -7.44
C LEU A 20 4.98 -19.71 -8.96
N PRO A 21 3.98 -20.21 -9.70
CA PRO A 21 3.87 -19.93 -11.12
C PRO A 21 3.77 -18.43 -11.40
N GLU A 22 4.37 -17.95 -12.48
CA GLU A 22 4.40 -16.51 -12.85
C GLU A 22 3.02 -15.84 -12.97
N ASN A 23 1.98 -16.62 -13.21
CA ASN A 23 0.60 -16.13 -13.31
C ASN A 23 -0.13 -16.05 -11.96
N VAL A 24 0.51 -16.43 -10.86
CA VAL A 24 -0.06 -16.39 -9.51
C VAL A 24 0.47 -15.13 -8.81
N ARG A 25 -0.44 -14.21 -8.50
CA ARG A 25 -0.13 -13.02 -7.72
C ARG A 25 -0.70 -13.16 -6.32
N VAL A 26 0.15 -13.04 -5.33
CA VAL A 26 -0.19 -13.20 -3.91
C VAL A 26 0.55 -12.18 -3.07
N GLU A 27 -0.02 -11.87 -1.93
CA GLU A 27 0.69 -11.27 -0.80
C GLU A 27 0.95 -12.33 0.26
N LEU A 28 2.01 -12.14 1.02
CA LEU A 28 2.35 -12.95 2.19
C LEU A 28 2.30 -12.06 3.42
N ILE A 29 1.43 -12.40 4.37
CA ILE A 29 1.28 -11.65 5.61
C ILE A 29 1.30 -12.64 6.77
N ASP A 30 2.25 -12.48 7.69
CA ASP A 30 2.48 -13.39 8.82
C ASP A 30 2.62 -14.87 8.40
N GLY A 31 3.21 -15.10 7.22
CA GLY A 31 3.39 -16.44 6.66
C GLY A 31 2.13 -17.03 6.03
N GLN A 32 1.06 -16.25 5.83
CA GLN A 32 -0.17 -16.66 5.14
C GLN A 32 -0.26 -16.03 3.76
N LEU A 33 -0.67 -16.82 2.76
CA LEU A 33 -0.82 -16.36 1.38
C LEU A 33 -2.22 -15.82 1.12
N TYR A 34 -2.30 -14.63 0.52
CA TYR A 34 -3.52 -13.96 0.11
C TYR A 34 -3.50 -13.71 -1.40
N ASN A 35 -4.50 -14.21 -2.11
CA ASN A 35 -4.60 -14.00 -3.56
C ASN A 35 -5.00 -12.56 -3.86
N LEU A 36 -4.28 -11.92 -4.78
CA LEU A 36 -4.62 -10.60 -5.28
C LEU A 36 -5.71 -10.68 -6.36
N ALA A 37 -6.72 -9.84 -6.23
CA ALA A 37 -7.78 -9.70 -7.23
C ALA A 37 -7.36 -8.74 -8.36
N VAL A 38 -8.08 -8.81 -9.50
CA VAL A 38 -7.95 -7.82 -10.56
C VAL A 38 -8.62 -6.51 -10.09
N PRO A 39 -7.93 -5.37 -10.16
CA PRO A 39 -8.48 -4.10 -9.72
C PRO A 39 -9.63 -3.62 -10.63
N SER A 40 -10.59 -2.86 -10.06
CA SER A 40 -11.66 -2.23 -10.81
C SER A 40 -11.18 -1.03 -11.63
N VAL A 41 -12.01 -0.53 -12.55
CA VAL A 41 -11.72 0.69 -13.33
C VAL A 41 -11.51 1.88 -12.39
N THR A 42 -12.40 2.11 -11.43
CA THR A 42 -12.30 3.17 -10.43
C THR A 42 -10.99 3.10 -9.65
N HIS A 43 -10.59 1.90 -9.22
CA HIS A 43 -9.33 1.68 -8.53
C HIS A 43 -8.14 2.10 -9.42
N GLN A 44 -8.12 1.71 -10.70
CA GLN A 44 -7.06 2.04 -11.64
C GLN A 44 -6.99 3.56 -11.95
N GLU A 45 -8.14 4.23 -12.06
CA GLU A 45 -8.19 5.69 -12.24
C GLU A 45 -7.59 6.44 -11.05
N ILE A 46 -7.94 6.02 -9.83
CA ILE A 46 -7.39 6.62 -8.59
C ILE A 46 -5.89 6.35 -8.50
N SER A 47 -5.45 5.11 -8.73
CA SER A 47 -4.03 4.74 -8.70
C SER A 47 -3.24 5.56 -9.73
N GLY A 48 -3.71 5.64 -10.98
CA GLY A 48 -3.07 6.42 -12.03
C GLY A 48 -3.00 7.92 -11.72
N PHE A 49 -4.08 8.49 -11.15
CA PHE A 49 -4.11 9.89 -10.74
C PHE A 49 -3.08 10.18 -9.64
N LEU A 50 -3.09 9.39 -8.57
CA LEU A 50 -2.18 9.56 -7.44
C LEU A 50 -0.72 9.36 -7.85
N PHE A 51 -0.43 8.29 -8.60
CA PHE A 51 0.91 8.04 -9.14
C PHE A 51 1.42 9.23 -9.95
N ASN A 52 0.60 9.75 -10.87
CA ASN A 52 0.98 10.88 -11.72
C ASN A 52 1.27 12.15 -10.89
N LYS A 53 0.43 12.46 -9.89
CA LYS A 53 0.63 13.62 -9.00
C LYS A 53 1.94 13.52 -8.23
N ILE A 54 2.22 12.35 -7.65
CA ILE A 54 3.43 12.09 -6.85
C ILE A 54 4.67 12.11 -7.75
N TYR A 55 4.61 11.41 -8.88
CA TYR A 55 5.71 11.35 -9.85
C TYR A 55 6.12 12.74 -10.34
N ASN A 56 5.15 13.54 -10.77
CA ASN A 56 5.42 14.89 -11.26
C ASN A 56 5.99 15.80 -10.17
N TYR A 57 5.52 15.66 -8.91
CA TYR A 57 6.09 16.43 -7.82
C TYR A 57 7.56 16.06 -7.57
N ILE A 58 7.87 14.76 -7.50
CA ILE A 58 9.24 14.26 -7.31
C ILE A 58 10.17 14.77 -8.41
N GLU A 59 9.77 14.64 -9.68
CA GLU A 59 10.62 15.03 -10.83
C GLU A 59 10.80 16.56 -10.91
N ASN A 60 9.76 17.35 -10.63
CA ASN A 60 9.83 18.81 -10.71
C ASN A 60 10.59 19.47 -9.55
N ASN A 61 10.74 18.79 -8.42
CA ASN A 61 11.42 19.32 -7.23
C ASN A 61 12.77 18.65 -6.96
N ASP A 62 13.27 17.82 -7.88
CA ASP A 62 14.54 17.06 -7.75
C ASP A 62 14.62 16.27 -6.43
N GLU A 63 13.48 15.69 -6.03
CA GLU A 63 13.40 14.91 -4.80
C GLU A 63 14.13 13.57 -4.96
N LYS A 64 14.74 13.11 -3.86
CA LYS A 64 15.52 11.86 -3.87
C LYS A 64 14.67 10.60 -3.92
N CYS A 65 13.39 10.73 -3.62
CA CYS A 65 12.47 9.60 -3.57
C CYS A 65 12.15 9.04 -4.96
N ARG A 66 11.58 7.85 -4.97
CA ARG A 66 10.99 7.22 -6.16
C ARG A 66 9.62 6.72 -5.82
N VAL A 67 8.70 6.81 -6.78
CA VAL A 67 7.33 6.28 -6.66
C VAL A 67 7.16 5.09 -7.59
N PHE A 68 6.49 4.06 -7.08
CA PHE A 68 6.16 2.83 -7.82
C PHE A 68 4.66 2.53 -7.63
N ALA A 69 4.01 2.09 -8.70
CA ALA A 69 2.65 1.57 -8.66
C ALA A 69 2.67 0.03 -8.77
N ALA A 70 1.65 -0.62 -8.21
CA ALA A 70 1.48 -2.06 -8.35
C ALA A 70 1.42 -2.50 -9.85
N PRO A 71 1.98 -3.70 -10.18
CA PRO A 71 2.63 -4.63 -9.29
C PRO A 71 4.06 -4.20 -8.94
N PHE A 72 4.33 -4.00 -7.66
CA PHE A 72 5.66 -3.66 -7.18
C PHE A 72 5.89 -4.33 -5.82
N ALA A 73 6.93 -5.15 -5.74
CA ALA A 73 7.22 -5.98 -4.59
C ALA A 73 7.80 -5.17 -3.41
N VAL A 74 7.21 -5.33 -2.23
CA VAL A 74 7.71 -4.80 -0.98
C VAL A 74 7.95 -5.95 0.00
N TYR A 75 9.20 -6.23 0.29
CA TYR A 75 9.66 -7.27 1.22
C TYR A 75 9.88 -6.62 2.59
N LEU A 76 8.87 -6.66 3.48
CA LEU A 76 9.01 -6.07 4.81
C LEU A 76 9.96 -6.91 5.68
N ASP A 77 9.80 -8.24 5.64
CA ASP A 77 10.65 -9.25 6.27
C ASP A 77 10.50 -10.62 5.60
N GLU A 78 10.97 -11.70 6.23
CA GLU A 78 10.94 -13.06 5.66
C GLU A 78 9.54 -13.70 5.63
N GLU A 79 8.58 -13.19 6.40
CA GLU A 79 7.20 -13.68 6.48
C GLU A 79 6.17 -12.68 5.92
N ASN A 80 6.64 -11.49 5.43
CA ASN A 80 5.79 -10.42 4.96
C ASN A 80 6.28 -9.85 3.61
N TYR A 81 5.53 -10.15 2.56
CA TYR A 81 5.69 -9.67 1.19
C TYR A 81 4.36 -9.09 0.72
N LEU A 82 4.34 -7.84 0.31
CA LEU A 82 3.15 -7.13 -0.13
C LEU A 82 3.37 -6.45 -1.48
N GLU A 83 2.27 -6.16 -2.18
CA GLU A 83 2.25 -5.36 -3.40
C GLU A 83 1.32 -4.15 -3.22
N PRO A 84 1.73 -3.12 -2.46
CA PRO A 84 0.89 -1.95 -2.25
C PRO A 84 0.54 -1.25 -3.54
N ASP A 85 -0.64 -0.63 -3.62
CA ASP A 85 -1.09 0.07 -4.84
C ASP A 85 -0.11 1.17 -5.26
N ILE A 86 0.41 1.94 -4.28
CA ILE A 86 1.49 2.91 -4.53
C ILE A 86 2.48 2.87 -3.37
N SER A 87 3.76 2.88 -3.70
CA SER A 87 4.87 2.94 -2.75
C SER A 87 5.83 4.08 -3.09
N VAL A 88 6.19 4.89 -2.11
CA VAL A 88 7.22 5.94 -2.24
C VAL A 88 8.42 5.58 -1.36
N ILE A 89 9.60 5.50 -1.98
CA ILE A 89 10.85 5.10 -1.34
C ILE A 89 11.89 6.21 -1.49
N CYS A 90 12.41 6.73 -0.37
CA CYS A 90 13.40 7.80 -0.36
C CYS A 90 14.82 7.30 -0.12
N ASP A 91 14.98 6.11 0.47
CA ASP A 91 16.29 5.46 0.59
C ASP A 91 16.51 4.45 -0.54
N ARG A 92 17.32 4.85 -1.54
CA ARG A 92 17.66 3.99 -2.69
C ARG A 92 18.35 2.68 -2.33
N LYS A 93 18.94 2.58 -1.14
CA LYS A 93 19.60 1.34 -0.69
C LYS A 93 18.59 0.22 -0.43
N LYS A 94 17.33 0.56 -0.25
CA LYS A 94 16.23 -0.42 -0.13
C LYS A 94 15.78 -1.01 -1.46
N LEU A 95 16.25 -0.47 -2.59
CA LEU A 95 15.81 -0.87 -3.94
C LEU A 95 16.85 -1.77 -4.61
N ASP A 96 16.38 -2.87 -5.17
CA ASP A 96 17.13 -3.71 -6.09
C ASP A 96 16.29 -4.09 -7.33
N SER A 97 16.74 -5.07 -8.12
CA SER A 97 16.01 -5.52 -9.31
C SER A 97 14.72 -6.27 -9.01
N LYS A 98 14.49 -6.70 -7.78
CA LYS A 98 13.31 -7.45 -7.36
C LYS A 98 12.24 -6.56 -6.73
N GLY A 99 12.62 -5.44 -6.09
CA GLY A 99 11.68 -4.56 -5.42
C GLY A 99 12.30 -3.74 -4.29
N CYS A 100 11.48 -3.44 -3.28
CA CYS A 100 11.89 -2.72 -2.07
C CYS A 100 12.09 -3.70 -0.91
N HIS A 101 13.24 -3.63 -0.25
CA HIS A 101 13.59 -4.40 0.94
C HIS A 101 13.51 -3.51 2.19
N GLY A 102 12.55 -3.79 3.05
CA GLY A 102 12.15 -2.98 4.20
C GLY A 102 11.01 -2.01 3.87
N ALA A 103 10.63 -1.19 4.84
CA ALA A 103 9.48 -0.31 4.74
C ALA A 103 9.70 0.83 3.73
N PRO A 104 8.78 1.07 2.78
CA PRO A 104 8.65 2.35 2.07
C PRO A 104 8.45 3.51 3.04
N ASP A 105 8.74 4.74 2.60
CA ASP A 105 8.47 5.94 3.40
C ASP A 105 6.98 6.28 3.41
N TRP A 106 6.29 6.05 2.29
CA TRP A 106 4.87 6.27 2.14
C TRP A 106 4.22 5.16 1.33
N ILE A 107 3.09 4.66 1.81
CA ILE A 107 2.26 3.65 1.14
C ILE A 107 0.85 4.21 0.97
N ILE A 108 0.24 3.90 -0.17
CA ILE A 108 -1.18 4.16 -0.44
C ILE A 108 -1.83 2.84 -0.84
N GLU A 109 -2.94 2.50 -0.19
CA GLU A 109 -3.83 1.40 -0.55
C GLU A 109 -5.21 1.95 -0.92
N ILE A 110 -5.78 1.44 -1.99
CA ILE A 110 -7.09 1.83 -2.50
C ILE A 110 -8.06 0.68 -2.24
N ILE A 111 -9.04 0.89 -1.37
CA ILE A 111 -9.98 -0.15 -0.96
C ILE A 111 -10.82 -0.59 -2.16
N SER A 112 -10.90 -1.91 -2.40
CA SER A 112 -11.85 -2.52 -3.32
C SER A 112 -13.07 -3.06 -2.56
N GLN A 113 -14.21 -3.21 -3.26
CA GLN A 113 -15.44 -3.76 -2.65
C GLN A 113 -15.26 -5.17 -2.10
N SER A 114 -14.29 -5.94 -2.59
CA SER A 114 -14.06 -7.35 -2.23
C SER A 114 -13.15 -7.56 -1.03
N THR A 115 -12.38 -6.55 -0.57
CA THR A 115 -11.33 -6.71 0.45
C THR A 115 -11.58 -5.92 1.74
N ALA A 116 -12.70 -5.27 1.88
CA ALA A 116 -13.00 -4.13 2.73
C ALA A 116 -13.09 -4.36 4.26
N SER A 117 -12.56 -5.38 4.93
CA SER A 117 -12.74 -5.38 6.39
C SER A 117 -11.70 -6.08 7.29
N ILE A 118 -10.99 -7.09 6.84
CA ILE A 118 -9.99 -7.78 7.70
C ILE A 118 -8.58 -7.45 7.26
N ASP A 119 -8.41 -7.20 5.97
CA ASP A 119 -7.12 -6.95 5.33
C ASP A 119 -6.55 -5.58 5.76
N ASP A 120 -7.40 -4.57 5.89
CA ASP A 120 -7.00 -3.19 6.19
C ASP A 120 -6.31 -3.05 7.56
N ILE A 121 -6.85 -3.72 8.62
CA ILE A 121 -6.27 -3.64 9.98
C ILE A 121 -4.96 -4.43 10.04
N THR A 122 -4.89 -5.57 9.36
CA THR A 122 -3.68 -6.39 9.33
C THR A 122 -2.56 -5.66 8.61
N LYS A 123 -2.81 -5.11 7.42
CA LYS A 123 -1.84 -4.32 6.67
C LYS A 123 -1.43 -3.06 7.42
N LEU A 124 -2.38 -2.35 8.04
CA LEU A 124 -2.10 -1.17 8.87
C LEU A 124 -1.03 -1.47 9.93
N ASN A 125 -1.24 -2.55 10.69
CA ASN A 125 -0.31 -2.97 11.73
C ASN A 125 1.06 -3.36 11.14
N LYS A 126 1.08 -4.10 10.02
CA LYS A 126 2.32 -4.52 9.38
C LYS A 126 3.14 -3.33 8.88
N TYR A 127 2.50 -2.37 8.23
CA TYR A 127 3.18 -1.16 7.75
C TYR A 127 3.71 -0.31 8.92
N HIS A 128 2.92 -0.18 9.98
CA HIS A 128 3.36 0.52 11.19
C HIS A 128 4.56 -0.18 11.87
N GLU A 129 4.48 -1.50 12.11
CA GLU A 129 5.55 -2.30 12.72
C GLU A 129 6.84 -2.28 11.89
N ALA A 130 6.72 -2.27 10.56
CA ALA A 130 7.86 -2.21 9.65
C ALA A 130 8.53 -0.83 9.60
N GLY A 131 7.87 0.24 10.07
CA GLY A 131 8.41 1.59 10.10
C GLY A 131 8.06 2.45 8.88
N VAL A 132 6.96 2.19 8.21
CA VAL A 132 6.34 3.13 7.25
C VAL A 132 6.02 4.43 7.99
N LYS A 133 6.26 5.59 7.38
CA LYS A 133 6.02 6.89 8.01
C LYS A 133 4.63 7.42 7.75
N LEU A 134 4.19 7.31 6.50
CA LEU A 134 2.91 7.81 6.03
C LEU A 134 2.13 6.69 5.34
N TYR A 135 0.88 6.50 5.73
CA TYR A 135 0.02 5.49 5.13
C TYR A 135 -1.36 6.07 4.81
N TRP A 136 -1.77 5.98 3.55
CA TRP A 136 -3.06 6.44 3.08
C TRP A 136 -3.94 5.26 2.74
N ILE A 137 -5.17 5.27 3.25
CA ILE A 137 -6.24 4.35 2.87
C ILE A 137 -7.27 5.16 2.10
N VAL A 138 -7.35 4.93 0.80
CA VAL A 138 -8.31 5.59 -0.08
C VAL A 138 -9.57 4.74 -0.21
N ASN A 139 -10.70 5.26 0.22
CA ASN A 139 -12.00 4.59 0.12
C ASN A 139 -12.88 5.26 -0.94
N PRO A 140 -12.95 4.73 -2.17
CA PRO A 140 -13.73 5.33 -3.26
C PRO A 140 -15.24 5.36 -2.98
N MET A 141 -15.76 4.34 -2.30
CA MET A 141 -17.20 4.22 -1.99
C MET A 141 -17.65 5.30 -1.00
N GLN A 142 -16.81 5.63 -0.02
CA GLN A 142 -17.08 6.67 0.96
C GLN A 142 -16.57 8.04 0.52
N LYS A 143 -15.82 8.12 -0.59
CA LYS A 143 -15.11 9.31 -1.06
C LYS A 143 -14.26 9.94 0.04
N LYS A 144 -13.49 9.11 0.72
CA LYS A 144 -12.63 9.49 1.84
C LYS A 144 -11.21 8.96 1.68
N VAL A 145 -10.28 9.68 2.26
CA VAL A 145 -8.90 9.25 2.47
C VAL A 145 -8.59 9.31 3.95
N THR A 146 -8.22 8.18 4.53
CA THR A 146 -7.69 8.12 5.89
C THR A 146 -6.17 8.17 5.83
N VAL A 147 -5.58 9.19 6.41
CA VAL A 147 -4.14 9.44 6.43
C VAL A 147 -3.59 9.11 7.81
N TRP A 148 -2.77 8.08 7.89
CA TRP A 148 -2.07 7.68 9.11
C TRP A 148 -0.66 8.26 9.14
N TYR A 149 -0.36 9.00 10.20
CA TYR A 149 0.96 9.55 10.52
C TYR A 149 1.60 8.68 11.59
N PHE A 150 2.27 7.61 11.20
CA PHE A 150 2.74 6.58 12.13
C PHE A 150 3.76 7.08 13.15
N GLU A 151 4.64 8.00 12.77
CA GLU A 151 5.62 8.58 13.70
C GLU A 151 4.98 9.37 14.86
N ARG A 152 3.75 9.87 14.66
CA ARG A 152 3.02 10.69 15.63
C ARG A 152 1.82 9.97 16.24
N TYR A 153 1.54 8.73 15.84
CA TYR A 153 0.46 7.89 16.34
C TYR A 153 -0.95 8.51 16.24
N TYR A 154 -1.26 9.19 15.13
CA TYR A 154 -2.61 9.70 14.87
C TYR A 154 -2.99 9.54 13.39
N TYR A 155 -4.28 9.67 13.10
CA TYR A 155 -4.79 9.74 11.74
C TYR A 155 -5.75 10.93 11.56
N VAL A 156 -5.93 11.32 10.30
CA VAL A 156 -6.91 12.34 9.86
C VAL A 156 -7.70 11.77 8.70
N GLU A 157 -9.00 12.03 8.66
CA GLU A 157 -9.84 11.73 7.52
C GLU A 157 -10.09 12.98 6.69
N TYR A 158 -9.96 12.86 5.38
CA TYR A 158 -10.24 13.89 4.39
C TYR A 158 -11.32 13.41 3.42
N ALA A 159 -12.23 14.29 3.01
CA ALA A 159 -13.12 14.01 1.91
C ALA A 159 -12.39 14.20 0.57
N PHE A 160 -12.89 13.57 -0.50
CA PHE A 160 -12.44 13.90 -1.85
C PHE A 160 -12.70 15.38 -2.11
N GLY A 161 -11.83 16.04 -2.87
CA GLY A 161 -11.86 17.49 -3.09
C GLY A 161 -11.11 18.31 -2.05
N GLU A 162 -10.82 17.78 -0.86
CA GLU A 162 -9.99 18.46 0.12
C GLU A 162 -8.49 18.32 -0.19
N ASP A 163 -7.73 19.37 0.09
CA ASP A 163 -6.27 19.34 -0.01
C ASP A 163 -5.66 18.52 1.12
N ILE A 164 -5.08 17.38 0.79
CA ILE A 164 -4.45 16.46 1.74
C ILE A 164 -2.94 16.73 1.77
N PRO A 165 -2.38 17.23 2.89
CA PRO A 165 -0.95 17.49 2.99
C PRO A 165 -0.15 16.18 2.98
N VAL A 166 0.98 16.18 2.29
CA VAL A 166 1.92 15.05 2.23
C VAL A 166 3.13 15.36 3.09
N ASP A 167 3.11 14.98 4.37
CA ASP A 167 4.07 15.38 5.41
C ASP A 167 5.54 15.00 5.13
N ILE A 168 5.79 14.03 4.25
CA ILE A 168 7.16 13.66 3.85
C ILE A 168 7.79 14.70 2.91
N TYR A 169 6.99 15.62 2.37
CA TYR A 169 7.42 16.72 1.52
C TYR A 169 6.97 18.06 2.09
N ARG A 170 7.72 19.12 1.74
CA ARG A 170 7.30 20.50 2.01
C ARG A 170 6.41 20.98 0.87
N ASP A 171 5.37 21.72 1.20
CA ASP A 171 4.51 22.43 0.25
C ASP A 171 3.88 21.51 -0.83
N PHE A 172 3.62 20.24 -0.50
CA PHE A 172 2.92 19.31 -1.36
C PHE A 172 1.61 18.85 -0.74
N SER A 173 0.54 18.99 -1.50
CA SER A 173 -0.78 18.44 -1.16
C SER A 173 -1.42 17.81 -2.40
N ILE A 174 -2.34 16.88 -2.17
CA ILE A 174 -3.11 16.23 -3.22
C ILE A 174 -4.59 16.30 -2.86
N ALA A 175 -5.42 16.81 -3.77
CA ALA A 175 -6.86 16.68 -3.70
C ALA A 175 -7.33 15.64 -4.72
N LEU A 176 -8.02 14.59 -4.26
CA LEU A 176 -8.64 13.63 -5.17
C LEU A 176 -9.92 14.26 -5.75
N PRO A 177 -10.15 14.24 -7.06
CA PRO A 177 -11.36 14.81 -7.65
C PRO A 177 -12.62 14.09 -7.20
N ASP A 178 -13.69 14.83 -6.89
CA ASP A 178 -15.01 14.26 -6.52
C ASP A 178 -15.61 13.35 -7.60
N ARG A 179 -15.22 13.54 -8.85
CA ARG A 179 -15.73 12.82 -10.02
C ARG A 179 -14.76 11.76 -10.55
N ILE A 180 -13.81 11.32 -9.73
CA ILE A 180 -12.98 10.18 -10.10
C ILE A 180 -13.83 8.91 -9.99
N GLY A 181 -13.69 7.98 -10.94
CA GLY A 181 -14.51 6.76 -10.97
C GLY A 181 -15.84 6.93 -11.71
N TRP A 182 -15.83 7.60 -12.85
CA TRP A 182 -17.02 7.88 -13.69
C TRP A 182 -17.59 6.66 -14.41
N ALA A 183 -17.05 5.50 -14.19
CA ALA A 183 -17.49 4.23 -14.79
C ALA A 183 -18.61 3.51 -14.01
N GLU A 184 -19.26 4.18 -13.03
CA GLU A 184 -20.42 3.66 -12.30
C GLU A 184 -21.72 4.35 -12.70
#